data_372567a7bec5eb4cffb59fd874f10974
#
_entry.id   372567a7bec5eb4cffb59fd874f10974
#
_cell.length_a   1.000
_cell.length_b   1.000
_cell.length_c   1.000
_cell.angle_alpha   90.00
_cell.angle_beta   90.00
_cell.angle_gamma   90.00
#
_symmetry.space_group_name_H-M   'P 1'
#
loop_
_entity.id
_entity.type
_entity.pdbx_description
1 polymer ?
#
loop_
_entity_poly.entity_id
_entity_poly.type
_entity_poly.pdbx_seq_one_letter_code
_entity_poly.pdbx_strand_id
1 'polypeptide(L)'
;MKFLVLSFDDGTVYDERFVELLDRYQIPATFNLNSGLDDFVWYCDGHPIRRPRLADKPQIYQNHEVASHTLTHPWLTSLSDEELIDEVSQDADNLSRIYGREIVSFGVPFDACTEREIGLIRDCTPIKYLRLSQMKPKYDFSAPEDPYHFEINALYQEDDIFEQLKAFAENERETSVFIIAGHSYEFELNGHWGYIEELLRYIRSLDGVETVTFGEAARRLFDDKTTKNK
;
A
#
# COMPACT_ATOMS: atom_id res chain seq x y z
N MET A 1 19.05 0.81 7.97
CA MET A 1 17.84 1.61 7.66
C MET A 1 16.61 0.80 8.04
N LYS A 2 15.63 1.38 8.72
CA LYS A 2 14.38 0.70 9.12
C LYS A 2 13.20 1.46 8.53
N PHE A 3 12.60 0.92 7.47
CA PHE A 3 11.47 1.53 6.79
C PHE A 3 10.15 0.93 7.28
N LEU A 4 9.29 1.77 7.84
CA LEU A 4 7.91 1.44 8.16
C LEU A 4 7.01 2.03 7.07
N VAL A 5 6.19 1.19 6.48
CA VAL A 5 5.25 1.54 5.40
C VAL A 5 3.83 1.24 5.85
N LEU A 6 2.94 2.20 5.66
CA LEU A 6 1.49 2.01 5.75
C LEU A 6 0.93 1.93 4.33
N SER A 7 0.31 0.81 3.95
CA SER A 7 -0.21 0.57 2.60
C SER A 7 -1.68 0.14 2.70
N PHE A 8 -2.59 1.03 2.28
CA PHE A 8 -4.03 0.84 2.42
C PHE A 8 -4.73 0.74 1.07
N ASP A 9 -5.69 -0.17 0.97
CA ASP A 9 -6.29 -0.59 -0.28
C ASP A 9 -7.71 -0.01 -0.48
N ASP A 10 -8.21 -0.08 -1.73
CA ASP A 10 -9.58 0.17 -2.19
C ASP A 10 -10.00 1.63 -2.44
N GLY A 11 -9.44 2.61 -1.77
CA GLY A 11 -9.81 4.00 -1.99
C GLY A 11 -11.28 4.31 -1.63
N THR A 12 -11.63 4.30 -0.34
CA THR A 12 -13.01 4.50 0.11
C THR A 12 -13.27 5.92 0.63
N VAL A 13 -14.55 6.26 0.84
CA VAL A 13 -14.93 7.56 1.45
C VAL A 13 -14.32 7.77 2.84
N TYR A 14 -13.85 6.73 3.50
CA TYR A 14 -13.23 6.80 4.82
C TYR A 14 -11.77 7.23 4.78
N ASP A 15 -11.14 7.22 3.60
CA ASP A 15 -9.77 7.68 3.43
C ASP A 15 -9.60 9.16 3.82
N GLU A 16 -10.61 10.00 3.59
CA GLU A 16 -10.54 11.42 3.94
C GLU A 16 -10.25 11.61 5.44
N ARG A 17 -10.97 10.90 6.30
CA ARG A 17 -10.74 10.93 7.75
C ARG A 17 -9.41 10.29 8.16
N PHE A 18 -9.01 9.23 7.46
CA PHE A 18 -7.75 8.55 7.74
C PHE A 18 -6.55 9.45 7.37
N VAL A 19 -6.60 10.11 6.23
CA VAL A 19 -5.59 11.07 5.78
C VAL A 19 -5.45 12.22 6.78
N GLU A 20 -6.55 12.76 7.33
CA GLU A 20 -6.50 13.80 8.37
C GLU A 20 -5.71 13.32 9.63
N LEU A 21 -5.85 12.05 10.00
CA LEU A 21 -5.08 11.48 11.10
C LEU A 21 -3.61 11.32 10.70
N LEU A 22 -3.31 10.77 9.53
CA LEU A 22 -1.94 10.59 9.02
C LEU A 22 -1.20 11.93 8.94
N ASP A 23 -1.83 12.96 8.40
CA ASP A 23 -1.26 14.32 8.31
C ASP A 23 -0.99 14.92 9.70
N ARG A 24 -1.91 14.73 10.64
CA ARG A 24 -1.74 15.20 12.03
C ARG A 24 -0.50 14.60 12.70
N TYR A 25 -0.25 13.32 12.44
CA TYR A 25 0.93 12.61 12.98
C TYR A 25 2.15 12.69 12.06
N GLN A 26 2.05 13.36 10.91
CA GLN A 26 3.11 13.47 9.90
C GLN A 26 3.66 12.10 9.48
N ILE A 27 2.76 11.16 9.22
CA ILE A 27 3.06 9.80 8.76
C ILE A 27 2.62 9.70 7.30
N PRO A 28 3.56 9.55 6.35
CA PRO A 28 3.20 9.27 4.97
C PRO A 28 2.65 7.84 4.86
N ALA A 29 1.71 7.65 3.93
CA ALA A 29 1.13 6.34 3.62
C ALA A 29 0.99 6.16 2.12
N THR A 30 0.76 4.93 1.68
CA THR A 30 0.46 4.58 0.30
C THR A 30 -1.00 4.12 0.22
N PHE A 31 -1.73 4.69 -0.72
CA PHE A 31 -3.11 4.33 -1.02
C PHE A 31 -3.16 3.65 -2.39
N ASN A 32 -3.56 2.38 -2.39
CA ASN A 32 -3.70 1.58 -3.59
C ASN A 32 -5.13 1.73 -4.11
N LEU A 33 -5.30 2.44 -5.23
CA LEU A 33 -6.60 2.90 -5.72
C LEU A 33 -7.01 2.20 -7.01
N ASN A 34 -8.34 2.13 -7.24
CA ASN A 34 -8.94 1.57 -8.45
C ASN A 34 -9.66 2.68 -9.23
N SER A 35 -9.11 3.09 -10.37
CA SER A 35 -9.67 4.22 -11.13
C SER A 35 -10.90 3.89 -11.97
N GLY A 36 -11.23 2.63 -12.14
CA GLY A 36 -12.43 2.19 -12.88
C GLY A 36 -13.67 2.00 -12.00
N LEU A 37 -13.57 2.24 -10.68
CA LEU A 37 -14.65 1.96 -9.74
C LEU A 37 -15.22 3.23 -9.07
N ASP A 38 -15.20 4.36 -9.75
CA ASP A 38 -15.83 5.61 -9.31
C ASP A 38 -17.31 5.40 -8.95
N ASP A 39 -17.74 5.94 -7.80
CA ASP A 39 -19.11 5.82 -7.27
C ASP A 39 -19.58 4.38 -7.00
N PHE A 40 -18.70 3.38 -7.09
CA PHE A 40 -19.04 1.98 -6.82
C PHE A 40 -19.39 1.78 -5.34
N VAL A 41 -20.41 0.95 -5.10
CA VAL A 41 -20.84 0.57 -3.74
C VAL A 41 -20.90 -0.94 -3.65
N TRP A 42 -20.25 -1.50 -2.64
CA TRP A 42 -20.43 -2.91 -2.26
C TRP A 42 -20.89 -3.02 -0.80
N TYR A 43 -21.20 -4.21 -0.36
CA TYR A 43 -21.63 -4.47 1.01
C TYR A 43 -20.65 -5.36 1.74
N CYS A 44 -20.18 -4.92 2.90
CA CYS A 44 -19.35 -5.67 3.83
C CYS A 44 -20.14 -5.79 5.15
N ASP A 45 -20.43 -7.02 5.59
CA ASP A 45 -21.23 -7.30 6.78
C ASP A 45 -22.57 -6.54 6.85
N GLY A 46 -23.22 -6.38 5.70
CA GLY A 46 -24.48 -5.66 5.57
C GLY A 46 -24.37 -4.12 5.56
N HIS A 47 -23.18 -3.57 5.68
CA HIS A 47 -22.90 -2.13 5.60
C HIS A 47 -22.47 -1.72 4.19
N PRO A 48 -23.03 -0.66 3.59
CA PRO A 48 -22.61 -0.18 2.28
C PRO A 48 -21.25 0.52 2.39
N ILE A 49 -20.28 0.05 1.62
CA ILE A 49 -18.97 0.67 1.47
C ILE A 49 -18.92 1.36 0.12
N ARG A 50 -18.57 2.63 0.12
CA ARG A 50 -18.56 3.46 -1.09
C ARG A 50 -17.15 3.88 -1.48
N ARG A 51 -16.82 3.72 -2.77
CA ARG A 51 -15.70 4.42 -3.40
C ARG A 51 -16.15 5.80 -3.88
N PRO A 52 -15.41 6.87 -3.58
CA PRO A 52 -15.72 8.19 -4.12
C PRO A 52 -15.27 8.29 -5.57
N ARG A 53 -15.72 9.33 -6.26
CA ARG A 53 -15.12 9.70 -7.54
C ARG A 53 -13.76 10.33 -7.28
N LEU A 54 -12.67 9.68 -7.73
CA LEU A 54 -11.31 10.08 -7.40
C LEU A 54 -10.97 11.49 -7.90
N ALA A 55 -11.49 11.89 -9.05
CA ALA A 55 -11.25 13.21 -9.62
C ALA A 55 -11.93 14.38 -8.85
N ASP A 56 -12.90 14.11 -7.97
CA ASP A 56 -13.61 15.18 -7.24
C ASP A 56 -12.73 15.80 -6.12
N LYS A 57 -11.85 15.00 -5.50
CA LYS A 57 -11.00 15.45 -4.39
C LYS A 57 -9.57 14.89 -4.48
N PRO A 58 -8.85 15.11 -5.60
CA PRO A 58 -7.52 14.53 -5.78
C PRO A 58 -6.51 15.01 -4.73
N GLN A 59 -6.75 16.17 -4.11
CA GLN A 59 -5.86 16.78 -3.12
C GLN A 59 -5.80 16.02 -1.79
N ILE A 60 -6.74 15.11 -1.48
CA ILE A 60 -6.69 14.37 -0.21
C ILE A 60 -5.40 13.56 -0.06
N TYR A 61 -4.84 13.05 -1.17
CA TYR A 61 -3.62 12.26 -1.16
C TYR A 61 -2.35 13.07 -1.50
N GLN A 62 -2.37 14.41 -1.39
CA GLN A 62 -1.24 15.25 -1.81
C GLN A 62 0.06 14.98 -1.02
N ASN A 63 -0.05 14.59 0.25
CA ASN A 63 1.08 14.27 1.14
C ASN A 63 1.37 12.76 1.20
N HIS A 64 0.65 11.97 0.42
CA HIS A 64 0.70 10.51 0.42
C HIS A 64 1.00 9.99 -0.98
N GLU A 65 1.41 8.74 -1.06
CA GLU A 65 1.55 8.05 -2.33
C GLU A 65 0.20 7.52 -2.80
N VAL A 66 -0.06 7.64 -4.10
CA VAL A 66 -1.09 6.87 -4.79
C VAL A 66 -0.39 5.80 -5.60
N ALA A 67 -0.82 4.56 -5.43
CA ALA A 67 -0.41 3.39 -6.18
C ALA A 67 -1.62 2.78 -6.91
N SER A 68 -1.35 2.03 -7.96
CA SER A 68 -2.39 1.30 -8.67
C SER A 68 -2.83 0.05 -7.88
N HIS A 69 -4.12 -0.28 -8.02
CA HIS A 69 -4.73 -1.50 -7.46
C HIS A 69 -5.61 -2.21 -8.48
N THR A 70 -5.23 -2.16 -9.75
CA THR A 70 -6.01 -2.54 -10.93
C THR A 70 -7.19 -1.59 -11.22
N LEU A 71 -7.66 -1.63 -12.45
CA LEU A 71 -8.77 -0.79 -12.90
C LEU A 71 -10.09 -1.15 -12.20
N THR A 72 -10.42 -2.46 -12.11
CA THR A 72 -11.73 -2.95 -11.64
C THR A 72 -11.65 -3.99 -10.52
N HIS A 73 -10.49 -4.16 -9.88
CA HIS A 73 -10.27 -5.04 -8.75
C HIS A 73 -10.58 -6.53 -9.01
N PRO A 74 -10.09 -7.13 -10.11
CA PRO A 74 -10.27 -8.57 -10.37
C PRO A 74 -9.24 -9.43 -9.64
N TRP A 75 -9.51 -10.74 -9.57
CA TRP A 75 -8.49 -11.73 -9.25
C TRP A 75 -7.50 -11.85 -10.40
N LEU A 76 -6.25 -11.44 -10.22
CA LEU A 76 -5.24 -11.41 -11.28
C LEU A 76 -5.06 -12.78 -11.94
N THR A 77 -5.07 -13.85 -11.15
CA THR A 77 -4.91 -15.23 -11.65
C THR A 77 -6.07 -15.73 -12.53
N SER A 78 -7.20 -15.01 -12.56
CA SER A 78 -8.35 -15.34 -13.40
C SER A 78 -8.30 -14.67 -14.78
N LEU A 79 -7.35 -13.74 -14.99
CA LEU A 79 -7.23 -12.95 -16.21
C LEU A 79 -6.32 -13.62 -17.24
N SER A 80 -6.60 -13.38 -18.50
CA SER A 80 -5.64 -13.59 -19.59
C SER A 80 -4.48 -12.59 -19.47
N ASP A 81 -3.38 -12.82 -20.21
CA ASP A 81 -2.23 -11.93 -20.20
C ASP A 81 -2.60 -10.51 -20.64
N GLU A 82 -3.42 -10.40 -21.71
CA GLU A 82 -3.88 -9.11 -22.24
C GLU A 82 -4.78 -8.36 -21.24
N GLU A 83 -5.76 -9.03 -20.64
CA GLU A 83 -6.65 -8.44 -19.65
C GLU A 83 -5.88 -7.95 -18.42
N LEU A 84 -4.87 -8.71 -17.96
CA LEU A 84 -4.05 -8.30 -16.81
C LEU A 84 -3.24 -7.04 -17.14
N ILE A 85 -2.57 -7.02 -18.30
CA ILE A 85 -1.78 -5.86 -18.73
C ILE A 85 -2.69 -4.62 -18.85
N ASP A 86 -3.88 -4.78 -19.42
CA ASP A 86 -4.86 -3.70 -19.56
C ASP A 86 -5.35 -3.19 -18.21
N GLU A 87 -5.73 -4.08 -17.28
CA GLU A 87 -6.20 -3.73 -15.93
C GLU A 87 -5.15 -2.90 -15.16
N VAL A 88 -3.88 -3.26 -15.25
CA VAL A 88 -2.81 -2.56 -14.54
C VAL A 88 -2.40 -1.27 -15.25
N SER A 89 -2.22 -1.32 -16.58
CA SER A 89 -1.72 -0.17 -17.35
C SER A 89 -2.75 0.94 -17.44
N GLN A 90 -4.02 0.61 -17.70
CA GLN A 90 -5.09 1.62 -17.78
C GLN A 90 -5.34 2.29 -16.42
N ASP A 91 -5.27 1.53 -15.33
CA ASP A 91 -5.40 2.10 -14.00
C ASP A 91 -4.25 3.07 -13.69
N ALA A 92 -2.99 2.65 -13.90
CA ALA A 92 -1.83 3.51 -13.70
C ALA A 92 -1.90 4.80 -14.54
N ASP A 93 -2.33 4.71 -15.80
CA ASP A 93 -2.51 5.86 -16.69
C ASP A 93 -3.63 6.79 -16.23
N ASN A 94 -4.75 6.24 -15.77
CA ASN A 94 -5.87 7.02 -15.25
C ASN A 94 -5.47 7.78 -13.98
N LEU A 95 -4.87 7.07 -13.02
CA LEU A 95 -4.38 7.66 -11.78
C LEU A 95 -3.31 8.72 -12.04
N SER A 96 -2.39 8.47 -13.00
CA SER A 96 -1.38 9.45 -13.40
C SER A 96 -2.02 10.75 -13.91
N ARG A 97 -3.10 10.66 -14.69
CA ARG A 97 -3.85 11.84 -15.17
C ARG A 97 -4.60 12.56 -14.06
N ILE A 98 -5.22 11.83 -13.13
CA ILE A 98 -5.98 12.41 -12.02
C ILE A 98 -5.04 13.14 -11.04
N TYR A 99 -3.91 12.52 -10.69
CA TYR A 99 -3.01 13.04 -9.65
C TYR A 99 -1.82 13.83 -10.19
N GLY A 100 -1.63 13.91 -11.51
CA GLY A 100 -0.58 14.70 -12.15
C GLY A 100 0.84 14.20 -11.85
N ARG A 101 1.00 12.92 -11.57
CA ARG A 101 2.28 12.27 -11.27
C ARG A 101 2.35 10.86 -11.83
N GLU A 102 3.55 10.37 -12.14
CA GLU A 102 3.75 9.00 -12.62
C GLU A 102 3.35 7.98 -11.53
N ILE A 103 2.56 6.99 -11.89
CA ILE A 103 2.19 5.87 -11.00
C ILE A 103 3.05 4.68 -11.37
N VAL A 104 3.92 4.29 -10.46
CA VAL A 104 4.92 3.22 -10.66
C VAL A 104 4.85 2.14 -9.58
N SER A 105 4.02 2.33 -8.58
CA SER A 105 3.80 1.41 -7.48
C SER A 105 2.46 0.69 -7.66
N PHE A 106 2.41 -0.58 -7.26
CA PHE A 106 1.24 -1.43 -7.39
C PHE A 106 1.02 -2.27 -6.14
N GLY A 107 -0.19 -2.27 -5.60
CA GLY A 107 -0.64 -3.21 -4.59
C GLY A 107 -1.49 -4.29 -5.25
N VAL A 108 -1.19 -5.56 -5.00
CA VAL A 108 -1.93 -6.69 -5.56
C VAL A 108 -3.31 -6.79 -4.90
N PRO A 109 -4.42 -6.85 -5.68
CA PRO A 109 -5.74 -7.19 -5.17
C PRO A 109 -5.80 -8.62 -4.65
N PHE A 110 -6.49 -8.85 -3.54
CA PHE A 110 -6.61 -10.16 -2.90
C PHE A 110 -5.22 -10.75 -2.54
N ASP A 111 -5.09 -12.09 -2.48
CA ASP A 111 -3.85 -12.78 -2.11
C ASP A 111 -3.29 -13.70 -3.22
N ALA A 112 -3.88 -13.65 -4.41
CA ALA A 112 -3.54 -14.53 -5.53
C ALA A 112 -2.70 -13.79 -6.58
N CYS A 113 -1.38 -13.90 -6.47
CA CYS A 113 -0.42 -13.45 -7.48
C CYS A 113 0.72 -14.47 -7.57
N THR A 114 1.02 -14.94 -8.76
CA THR A 114 2.08 -15.91 -9.04
C THR A 114 3.20 -15.26 -9.84
N GLU A 115 4.30 -15.97 -10.07
CA GLU A 115 5.42 -15.50 -10.90
C GLU A 115 4.99 -15.14 -12.33
N ARG A 116 3.88 -15.70 -12.85
CA ARG A 116 3.31 -15.33 -14.15
C ARG A 116 2.83 -13.88 -14.12
N GLU A 117 1.99 -13.53 -13.15
CA GLU A 117 1.42 -12.19 -13.03
C GLU A 117 2.52 -11.16 -12.73
N ILE A 118 3.44 -11.49 -11.81
CA ILE A 118 4.61 -10.65 -11.49
C ILE A 118 5.43 -10.37 -12.76
N GLY A 119 5.72 -11.41 -13.55
CA GLY A 119 6.46 -11.27 -14.79
C GLY A 119 5.77 -10.36 -15.82
N LEU A 120 4.45 -10.51 -16.00
CA LEU A 120 3.67 -9.66 -16.89
C LEU A 120 3.65 -8.20 -16.42
N ILE A 121 3.42 -7.96 -15.13
CA ILE A 121 3.43 -6.62 -14.56
C ILE A 121 4.80 -5.96 -14.78
N ARG A 122 5.89 -6.67 -14.47
CA ARG A 122 7.26 -6.17 -14.63
C ARG A 122 7.62 -5.84 -16.07
N ASP A 123 7.28 -6.73 -17.00
CA ASP A 123 7.80 -6.68 -18.37
C ASP A 123 6.89 -5.89 -19.33
N CYS A 124 5.59 -5.72 -18.99
CA CYS A 124 4.57 -5.20 -19.91
C CYS A 124 3.78 -3.98 -19.38
N THR A 125 4.06 -3.50 -18.17
CA THR A 125 3.33 -2.37 -17.56
C THR A 125 4.29 -1.28 -17.09
N PRO A 126 3.83 -0.06 -16.75
CA PRO A 126 4.69 1.00 -16.21
C PRO A 126 5.13 0.76 -14.76
N ILE A 127 4.67 -0.30 -14.10
CA ILE A 127 4.93 -0.56 -12.68
C ILE A 127 6.39 -0.96 -12.46
N LYS A 128 7.02 -0.34 -11.48
CA LYS A 128 8.42 -0.59 -11.06
C LYS A 128 8.52 -1.28 -9.71
N TYR A 129 7.50 -1.14 -8.86
CA TYR A 129 7.48 -1.65 -7.50
C TYR A 129 6.14 -2.34 -7.23
N LEU A 130 6.20 -3.55 -6.68
CA LEU A 130 5.00 -4.35 -6.44
C LEU A 130 4.95 -4.83 -4.99
N ARG A 131 3.82 -4.55 -4.31
CA ARG A 131 3.47 -5.08 -3.00
C ARG A 131 2.50 -6.23 -3.18
N LEU A 132 2.93 -7.41 -2.79
CA LEU A 132 2.13 -8.63 -2.71
C LEU A 132 1.18 -8.53 -1.50
N SER A 133 0.07 -9.29 -1.54
CA SER A 133 -0.84 -9.41 -0.41
C SER A 133 -0.50 -10.60 0.50
N GLN A 134 0.50 -11.41 0.13
CA GLN A 134 1.01 -12.47 0.98
C GLN A 134 1.65 -11.90 2.24
N MET A 135 1.44 -12.62 3.35
CA MET A 135 2.01 -12.28 4.64
C MET A 135 3.38 -12.91 4.82
N LYS A 136 4.34 -12.11 5.28
CA LYS A 136 5.62 -12.62 5.79
C LYS A 136 5.42 -13.44 7.07
N PRO A 137 6.35 -14.37 7.38
CA PRO A 137 6.43 -14.93 8.72
C PRO A 137 6.55 -13.82 9.77
N LYS A 138 5.84 -13.96 10.90
CA LYS A 138 5.93 -12.99 12.00
C LYS A 138 7.37 -12.74 12.40
N TYR A 139 7.69 -11.48 12.65
CA TYR A 139 9.03 -10.99 13.00
C TYR A 139 10.11 -11.16 11.92
N ASP A 140 9.74 -11.51 10.67
CA ASP A 140 10.66 -11.39 9.55
C ASP A 140 10.63 -9.99 8.96
N PHE A 141 11.62 -9.19 9.32
CA PHE A 141 11.79 -7.81 8.88
C PHE A 141 12.81 -7.66 7.74
N SER A 142 13.18 -8.75 7.08
CA SER A 142 14.10 -8.69 5.94
C SER A 142 13.55 -7.80 4.83
N ALA A 143 14.42 -7.01 4.22
CA ALA A 143 14.08 -6.34 2.97
C ALA A 143 13.92 -7.39 1.85
N PRO A 144 13.05 -7.17 0.85
CA PRO A 144 12.94 -8.07 -0.30
C PRO A 144 14.22 -8.06 -1.14
N GLU A 145 14.42 -9.12 -1.92
CA GLU A 145 15.58 -9.26 -2.79
C GLU A 145 15.46 -8.47 -4.10
N ASP A 146 14.22 -8.21 -4.54
CA ASP A 146 13.91 -7.43 -5.73
C ASP A 146 12.67 -6.54 -5.57
N PRO A 147 12.43 -5.58 -6.47
CA PRO A 147 11.37 -4.58 -6.31
C PRO A 147 9.94 -5.09 -6.55
N TYR A 148 9.75 -6.34 -6.93
CA TYR A 148 8.44 -6.94 -7.22
C TYR A 148 7.98 -7.96 -6.16
N HIS A 149 8.73 -8.15 -5.08
CA HIS A 149 8.45 -9.13 -4.03
C HIS A 149 8.37 -8.53 -2.63
N PHE A 150 7.68 -7.38 -2.49
CA PHE A 150 7.37 -6.85 -1.17
C PHE A 150 6.13 -7.54 -0.59
N GLU A 151 6.31 -8.28 0.48
CA GLU A 151 5.22 -8.92 1.23
C GLU A 151 4.82 -8.03 2.40
N ILE A 152 3.57 -8.15 2.87
CA ILE A 152 3.08 -7.44 4.07
C ILE A 152 3.56 -8.17 5.33
N ASN A 153 3.81 -7.39 6.39
CA ASN A 153 4.24 -7.95 7.68
C ASN A 153 3.07 -8.13 8.64
N ALA A 154 2.12 -7.22 8.61
CA ALA A 154 0.96 -7.27 9.50
C ALA A 154 -0.26 -6.59 8.88
N LEU A 155 -1.44 -7.04 9.23
CA LEU A 155 -2.64 -6.24 9.11
C LEU A 155 -2.73 -5.29 10.31
N TYR A 156 -3.26 -4.08 10.10
CA TYR A 156 -3.32 -3.05 11.16
C TYR A 156 -4.01 -3.52 12.44
N GLN A 157 -4.89 -4.49 12.36
CA GLN A 157 -5.75 -5.00 13.44
C GLN A 157 -5.20 -6.27 14.14
N GLU A 158 -3.97 -6.69 13.85
CA GLU A 158 -3.39 -7.83 14.55
C GLU A 158 -3.23 -7.56 16.04
N ASP A 159 -3.61 -8.52 16.88
CA ASP A 159 -3.62 -8.38 18.34
C ASP A 159 -2.23 -8.02 18.91
N ASP A 160 -1.17 -8.47 18.24
CA ASP A 160 0.23 -8.28 18.66
C ASP A 160 0.98 -7.19 17.84
N ILE A 161 0.27 -6.30 17.13
CA ILE A 161 0.89 -5.30 16.24
C ILE A 161 1.89 -4.39 16.99
N PHE A 162 1.59 -3.99 18.22
CA PHE A 162 2.48 -3.15 19.02
C PHE A 162 3.76 -3.89 19.42
N GLU A 163 3.68 -5.19 19.70
CA GLU A 163 4.82 -6.04 20.00
C GLU A 163 5.69 -6.24 18.76
N GLN A 164 5.09 -6.46 17.60
CA GLN A 164 5.79 -6.57 16.33
C GLN A 164 6.52 -5.26 15.98
N LEU A 165 5.86 -4.12 16.14
CA LEU A 165 6.46 -2.80 15.91
C LEU A 165 7.63 -2.52 16.85
N LYS A 166 7.51 -2.90 18.13
CA LYS A 166 8.62 -2.80 19.09
C LYS A 166 9.79 -3.67 18.64
N ALA A 167 9.54 -4.93 18.30
CA ALA A 167 10.57 -5.84 17.81
C ALA A 167 11.22 -5.34 16.50
N PHE A 168 10.41 -4.71 15.62
CA PHE A 168 10.92 -4.06 14.42
C PHE A 168 11.84 -2.87 14.75
N ALA A 169 11.49 -2.04 15.71
CA ALA A 169 12.35 -0.93 16.14
C ALA A 169 13.66 -1.41 16.79
N GLU A 170 13.63 -2.52 17.52
CA GLU A 170 14.77 -3.08 18.25
C GLU A 170 15.65 -4.01 17.40
N ASN A 171 15.23 -4.47 16.21
CA ASN A 171 16.03 -5.40 15.39
C ASN A 171 17.38 -4.80 14.97
N GLU A 172 18.40 -5.65 14.83
CA GLU A 172 19.78 -5.23 14.54
C GLU A 172 20.16 -5.34 13.05
N ARG A 173 19.20 -5.62 12.16
CA ARG A 173 19.47 -5.70 10.71
C ARG A 173 19.92 -4.35 10.18
N GLU A 174 20.89 -4.35 9.28
CA GLU A 174 21.36 -3.13 8.61
C GLU A 174 20.24 -2.46 7.79
N THR A 175 19.43 -3.29 7.15
CA THR A 175 18.26 -2.86 6.39
C THR A 175 17.08 -3.75 6.71
N SER A 176 15.95 -3.13 7.05
CA SER A 176 14.71 -3.83 7.36
C SER A 176 13.50 -3.04 6.88
N VAL A 177 12.43 -3.75 6.56
CA VAL A 177 11.15 -3.19 6.09
C VAL A 177 10.03 -3.81 6.92
N PHE A 178 9.06 -2.99 7.31
CA PHE A 178 7.82 -3.42 7.93
C PHE A 178 6.65 -2.76 7.20
N ILE A 179 5.79 -3.55 6.59
CA ILE A 179 4.60 -3.09 5.86
C ILE A 179 3.37 -3.48 6.65
N ILE A 180 2.58 -2.47 7.05
CA ILE A 180 1.25 -2.64 7.63
C ILE A 180 0.23 -2.39 6.53
N ALA A 181 -0.68 -3.35 6.32
CA ALA A 181 -1.75 -3.23 5.34
C ALA A 181 -3.14 -3.23 6.00
N GLY A 182 -4.15 -2.80 5.24
CA GLY A 182 -5.55 -2.80 5.65
C GLY A 182 -6.42 -1.92 4.76
N HIS A 183 -7.65 -1.68 5.19
CA HIS A 183 -8.61 -0.85 4.48
C HIS A 183 -9.21 0.18 5.45
N SER A 184 -9.35 1.41 5.02
CA SER A 184 -9.87 2.49 5.88
C SER A 184 -11.33 2.28 6.30
N TYR A 185 -12.13 1.59 5.49
CA TYR A 185 -13.52 1.28 5.84
C TYR A 185 -13.64 0.33 7.04
N GLU A 186 -12.63 -0.50 7.29
CA GLU A 186 -12.62 -1.39 8.45
C GLU A 186 -12.56 -0.61 9.77
N PHE A 187 -11.98 0.60 9.78
CA PHE A 187 -11.97 1.45 10.98
C PHE A 187 -13.37 1.87 11.39
N GLU A 188 -14.24 2.13 10.42
CA GLU A 188 -15.65 2.45 10.69
C GLU A 188 -16.44 1.21 11.11
N LEU A 189 -16.31 0.11 10.36
CA LEU A 189 -17.05 -1.12 10.63
C LEU A 189 -16.74 -1.71 12.00
N ASN A 190 -15.47 -1.69 12.38
CA ASN A 190 -14.99 -2.27 13.63
C ASN A 190 -14.94 -1.27 14.80
N GLY A 191 -15.28 0.00 14.57
CA GLY A 191 -15.15 1.06 15.58
C GLY A 191 -13.69 1.39 15.94
N HIS A 192 -12.73 1.16 15.04
CA HIS A 192 -11.30 1.20 15.30
C HIS A 192 -10.67 2.60 15.12
N TRP A 193 -11.44 3.69 14.96
CA TRP A 193 -10.86 5.03 14.80
C TRP A 193 -9.97 5.45 15.96
N GLY A 194 -10.33 5.12 17.20
CA GLY A 194 -9.48 5.36 18.37
C GLY A 194 -8.23 4.49 18.37
N TYR A 195 -8.38 3.23 17.97
CA TYR A 195 -7.28 2.26 17.89
C TYR A 195 -6.26 2.67 16.82
N ILE A 196 -6.70 3.07 15.61
CA ILE A 196 -5.77 3.52 14.58
C ILE A 196 -5.04 4.80 15.01
N GLU A 197 -5.70 5.73 15.70
CA GLU A 197 -5.03 6.92 16.22
C GLU A 197 -3.99 6.56 17.30
N GLU A 198 -4.25 5.57 18.14
CA GLU A 198 -3.27 5.04 19.11
C GLU A 198 -2.08 4.40 18.38
N LEU A 199 -2.34 3.59 17.36
CA LEU A 199 -1.30 2.96 16.53
C LEU A 199 -0.39 4.01 15.87
N LEU A 200 -0.97 5.06 15.26
CA LEU A 200 -0.19 6.15 14.66
C LEU A 200 0.66 6.90 15.70
N ARG A 201 0.12 7.16 16.89
CA ARG A 201 0.86 7.77 17.98
C ARG A 201 2.04 6.90 18.42
N TYR A 202 1.83 5.58 18.52
CA TYR A 202 2.88 4.63 18.85
C TYR A 202 3.97 4.59 17.78
N ILE A 203 3.59 4.51 16.51
CA ILE A 203 4.54 4.55 15.38
C ILE A 203 5.42 5.81 15.46
N ARG A 204 4.83 6.97 15.73
CA ARG A 204 5.61 8.22 15.88
C ARG A 204 6.57 8.24 17.06
N SER A 205 6.37 7.40 18.06
CA SER A 205 7.24 7.30 19.23
C SER A 205 8.43 6.34 19.05
N LEU A 206 8.48 5.60 17.93
CA LEU A 206 9.54 4.62 17.69
C LEU A 206 10.84 5.30 17.26
N ASP A 207 11.89 5.10 18.04
CA ASP A 207 13.22 5.60 17.71
C ASP A 207 13.90 4.77 16.61
N GLY A 208 14.61 5.44 15.70
CA GLY A 208 15.38 4.79 14.65
C GLY A 208 14.55 4.14 13.53
N VAL A 209 13.23 4.35 13.53
CA VAL A 209 12.29 3.92 12.50
C VAL A 209 11.89 5.12 11.63
N GLU A 210 11.98 4.97 10.33
CA GLU A 210 11.58 5.98 9.37
C GLU A 210 10.28 5.56 8.69
N THR A 211 9.22 6.36 8.87
CA THR A 211 7.96 6.16 8.14
C THR A 211 8.09 6.77 6.75
N VAL A 212 7.86 5.95 5.73
CA VAL A 212 7.97 6.32 4.31
C VAL A 212 6.81 5.73 3.53
N THR A 213 6.56 6.24 2.33
CA THR A 213 5.64 5.58 1.39
C THR A 213 6.27 4.30 0.83
N PHE A 214 5.45 3.41 0.25
CA PHE A 214 5.92 2.17 -0.35
C PHE A 214 6.92 2.43 -1.48
N GLY A 215 6.57 3.31 -2.43
CA GLY A 215 7.46 3.65 -3.53
C GLY A 215 8.76 4.34 -3.07
N GLU A 216 8.72 5.16 -2.02
CA GLU A 216 9.93 5.75 -1.44
C GLU A 216 10.85 4.67 -0.85
N ALA A 217 10.30 3.70 -0.08
CA ALA A 217 11.07 2.58 0.45
C ALA A 217 11.71 1.77 -0.67
N ALA A 218 10.93 1.40 -1.69
CA ALA A 218 11.39 0.61 -2.83
C ALA A 218 12.48 1.34 -3.63
N ARG A 219 12.27 2.61 -3.97
CA ARG A 219 13.26 3.45 -4.67
C ARG A 219 14.59 3.51 -3.90
N ARG A 220 14.56 3.72 -2.59
CA ARG A 220 15.77 3.81 -1.75
C ARG A 220 16.49 2.47 -1.61
N LEU A 221 15.77 1.36 -1.72
CA LEU A 221 16.35 0.02 -1.66
C LEU A 221 17.01 -0.40 -2.97
N PHE A 222 16.43 -0.02 -4.11
CA PHE A 222 16.83 -0.58 -5.40
C PHE A 222 17.46 0.44 -6.35
N ASP A 223 16.91 1.65 -6.49
CA ASP A 223 17.40 2.63 -7.46
C ASP A 223 18.60 3.41 -6.95
N ASP A 224 18.58 3.86 -5.68
CA ASP A 224 19.67 4.65 -5.10
C ASP A 224 20.95 3.84 -4.87
N LYS A 225 20.85 2.49 -4.73
CA LYS A 225 22.02 1.60 -4.64
C LYS A 225 22.74 1.44 -5.99
N THR A 226 21.99 1.46 -7.09
CA THR A 226 22.55 1.30 -8.44
C THR A 226 23.40 2.50 -8.86
N THR A 227 23.12 3.68 -8.30
CA THR A 227 23.85 4.94 -8.61
C THR A 227 25.16 5.07 -7.84
N LYS A 228 25.35 4.36 -6.72
CA LYS A 228 26.58 4.41 -5.91
C LYS A 228 27.65 3.42 -6.35
N ASN A 229 27.33 2.48 -7.25
CA ASN A 229 28.24 1.45 -7.76
C ASN A 229 28.72 1.72 -9.21
N LYS A 230 28.48 2.91 -9.75
CA LYS A 230 29.01 3.41 -11.03
C LYS A 230 29.98 4.56 -10.77
#